data_ba74b41eac8539e076b49ed0ca7c8720
#
_entry.id   ba74b41eac8539e076b49ed0ca7c8720
#
_cell.length_a   1.000
_cell.length_b   1.000
_cell.length_c   1.000
_cell.angle_alpha   90.00
_cell.angle_beta   90.00
_cell.angle_gamma   90.00
#
_symmetry.space_group_name_H-M   'P 1'
#
loop_
_entity.id
_entity.type
_entity.pdbx_description
1 polymer ?
#
loop_
_entity_poly.entity_id
_entity_poly.type
_entity_poly.pdbx_seq_one_letter_code
_entity_poly.pdbx_strand_id
1 'polypeptide(L)'
;NDGLNEFIGNLVPVVHDDERGPYGKLGQMQESGRDQGHALMALGLAADICQVAWNQGDDLYSYMDNRFAAGAEYVAAYNHSGVEDLPWTEYRYADCRTAWHNTWNMTAINGGGRGGWRPYWDRIVGHYEGEKGVTMKYSKKAALDVRGTAGSDGGGHNYGETSGGYDHLGFTTLMCYNPNPISADMAPIVLIPRIEYDGKT
;
A
#
# COMPACT_ATOMS: atom_id res chain seq x y z
N ASN A 1 17.27 -3.13 12.78
CA ASN A 1 16.05 -3.23 11.94
C ASN A 1 14.73 -3.16 12.74
N ASP A 2 14.79 -2.96 14.07
CA ASP A 2 13.57 -2.97 14.90
C ASP A 2 12.58 -1.85 14.51
N GLY A 3 13.08 -0.68 14.13
CA GLY A 3 12.22 0.43 13.70
C GLY A 3 11.42 0.19 12.41
N LEU A 4 11.90 -0.66 11.51
CA LEU A 4 11.17 -1.02 10.28
C LEU A 4 10.04 -2.02 10.56
N ASN A 5 10.27 -2.95 11.49
CA ASN A 5 9.21 -3.85 11.96
C ASN A 5 8.09 -3.07 12.66
N GLU A 6 8.45 -2.12 13.51
CA GLU A 6 7.50 -1.22 14.15
C GLU A 6 6.71 -0.40 13.15
N PHE A 7 7.35 0.07 12.07
CA PHE A 7 6.69 0.85 11.02
C PHE A 7 5.51 0.08 10.40
N ILE A 8 5.73 -1.15 9.91
CA ILE A 8 4.67 -1.97 9.30
C ILE A 8 3.59 -2.34 10.32
N GLY A 9 3.98 -2.69 11.56
CA GLY A 9 3.05 -2.99 12.64
C GLY A 9 2.18 -1.81 13.05
N ASN A 10 2.74 -0.61 13.05
CA ASN A 10 1.99 0.61 13.36
C ASN A 10 1.10 1.06 12.20
N LEU A 11 1.54 0.85 10.97
CA LEU A 11 0.76 1.16 9.77
C LEU A 11 -0.51 0.29 9.70
N VAL A 12 -0.38 -1.01 9.99
CA VAL A 12 -1.45 -2.01 9.98
C VAL A 12 -1.54 -2.64 11.36
N PRO A 13 -2.10 -1.93 12.37
CA PRO A 13 -2.08 -2.39 13.75
C PRO A 13 -2.93 -3.63 14.00
N VAL A 14 -3.98 -3.85 13.22
CA VAL A 14 -4.90 -4.97 13.37
C VAL A 14 -4.97 -5.78 12.08
N VAL A 15 -4.90 -7.09 12.22
CA VAL A 15 -5.12 -8.04 11.11
C VAL A 15 -6.26 -8.96 11.49
N HIS A 16 -7.22 -9.08 10.59
CA HIS A 16 -8.38 -9.94 10.73
C HIS A 16 -8.23 -11.18 9.86
N ASP A 17 -8.69 -12.33 10.36
CA ASP A 17 -8.88 -13.51 9.54
C ASP A 17 -10.05 -13.28 8.59
N ASP A 18 -9.78 -13.21 7.30
CA ASP A 18 -10.78 -12.95 6.28
C ASP A 18 -10.31 -13.50 4.93
N GLU A 19 -11.04 -14.46 4.39
CA GLU A 19 -10.69 -15.15 3.14
C GLU A 19 -10.69 -14.22 1.90
N ARG A 20 -11.24 -13.03 2.03
CA ARG A 20 -11.21 -12.02 0.96
C ARG A 20 -9.84 -11.42 0.74
N GLY A 21 -8.97 -11.51 1.74
CA GLY A 21 -7.61 -10.98 1.67
C GLY A 21 -6.55 -12.01 1.28
N PRO A 22 -5.35 -11.55 0.92
CA PRO A 22 -4.21 -12.41 0.64
C PRO A 22 -3.84 -13.20 1.89
N TYR A 23 -3.44 -14.44 1.69
CA TYR A 23 -3.14 -15.37 2.80
C TYR A 23 -4.28 -15.52 3.83
N GLY A 24 -5.53 -15.25 3.44
CA GLY A 24 -6.68 -15.29 4.35
C GLY A 24 -6.70 -14.16 5.38
N LYS A 25 -6.14 -13.01 5.06
CA LYS A 25 -5.96 -11.88 5.99
C LYS A 25 -6.38 -10.55 5.37
N LEU A 26 -7.08 -9.72 6.15
CA LEU A 26 -7.30 -8.30 5.85
C LEU A 26 -6.74 -7.44 6.98
N GLY A 27 -5.98 -6.40 6.63
CA GLY A 27 -5.25 -5.56 7.56
C GLY A 27 -5.87 -4.18 7.74
N GLN A 28 -6.50 -3.93 8.88
CA GLN A 28 -7.03 -2.62 9.22
C GLN A 28 -5.88 -1.62 9.41
N MET A 29 -5.85 -0.58 8.58
CA MET A 29 -4.82 0.44 8.68
C MET A 29 -5.15 1.50 9.75
N GLN A 30 -4.10 2.07 10.32
CA GLN A 30 -4.19 3.09 11.38
C GLN A 30 -5.04 4.28 10.97
N GLU A 31 -4.96 4.73 9.72
CA GLU A 31 -5.69 5.89 9.20
C GLU A 31 -7.14 5.58 8.77
N SER A 32 -7.55 4.30 8.77
CA SER A 32 -8.87 3.90 8.23
C SER A 32 -10.05 4.52 8.98
N GLY A 33 -9.92 4.78 10.25
CA GLY A 33 -10.96 5.45 11.07
C GLY A 33 -10.94 6.96 10.93
N ARG A 34 -9.80 7.55 10.50
CA ARG A 34 -9.67 8.98 10.27
C ARG A 34 -10.35 9.42 8.97
N ASP A 35 -9.89 8.92 7.85
CA ASP A 35 -10.51 9.04 6.52
C ASP A 35 -9.72 8.26 5.47
N GLN A 36 -10.32 8.05 4.29
CA GLN A 36 -9.69 7.27 3.23
C GLN A 36 -8.63 8.05 2.45
N GLY A 37 -8.70 9.37 2.40
CA GLY A 37 -7.63 10.18 1.81
C GLY A 37 -6.29 9.95 2.51
N HIS A 38 -6.30 9.90 3.85
CA HIS A 38 -5.11 9.61 4.65
C HIS A 38 -4.72 8.13 4.62
N ALA A 39 -5.68 7.21 4.62
CA ALA A 39 -5.39 5.78 4.48
C ALA A 39 -4.71 5.47 3.14
N LEU A 40 -5.23 6.01 2.04
CA LEU A 40 -4.62 5.89 0.71
C LEU A 40 -3.24 6.55 0.63
N MET A 41 -3.05 7.72 1.24
CA MET A 41 -1.76 8.40 1.29
C MET A 41 -0.72 7.58 2.06
N ALA A 42 -1.06 7.14 3.27
CA ALA A 42 -0.16 6.35 4.10
C ALA A 42 0.25 5.04 3.44
N LEU A 43 -0.69 4.36 2.76
CA LEU A 43 -0.41 3.14 2.02
C LEU A 43 0.60 3.39 0.88
N GLY A 44 0.43 4.46 0.12
CA GLY A 44 1.33 4.79 -0.98
C GLY A 44 2.73 5.14 -0.51
N LEU A 45 2.87 5.95 0.55
CA LEU A 45 4.18 6.25 1.15
C LEU A 45 4.85 4.98 1.67
N ALA A 46 4.08 4.06 2.26
CA ALA A 46 4.60 2.77 2.68
C ALA A 46 5.05 1.90 1.51
N ALA A 47 4.33 1.92 0.38
CA ALA A 47 4.74 1.23 -0.84
C ALA A 47 6.07 1.78 -1.38
N ASP A 48 6.28 3.10 -1.31
CA ASP A 48 7.56 3.72 -1.68
C ASP A 48 8.70 3.24 -0.77
N ILE A 49 8.48 3.20 0.55
CA ILE A 49 9.46 2.71 1.52
C ILE A 49 9.78 1.23 1.28
N CYS A 50 8.76 0.39 1.08
CA CYS A 50 8.94 -1.03 0.79
C CYS A 50 9.76 -1.24 -0.50
N GLN A 51 9.50 -0.45 -1.54
CA GLN A 51 10.25 -0.54 -2.80
C GLN A 51 11.69 -0.08 -2.65
N VAL A 52 11.94 0.99 -1.91
CA VAL A 52 13.32 1.45 -1.62
C VAL A 52 14.10 0.38 -0.86
N ALA A 53 13.49 -0.21 0.16
CA ALA A 53 14.10 -1.31 0.93
C ALA A 53 14.38 -2.53 0.04
N TRP A 54 13.41 -2.93 -0.78
CA TRP A 54 13.55 -4.04 -1.73
C TRP A 54 14.74 -3.83 -2.68
N ASN A 55 14.88 -2.63 -3.23
CA ASN A 55 16.00 -2.30 -4.11
C ASN A 55 17.38 -2.34 -3.40
N GLN A 56 17.37 -2.31 -2.07
CA GLN A 56 18.58 -2.43 -1.24
C GLN A 56 18.80 -3.84 -0.67
N GLY A 57 17.90 -4.77 -0.98
CA GLY A 57 17.98 -6.15 -0.54
C GLY A 57 17.25 -6.46 0.77
N ASP A 58 16.44 -5.50 1.27
CA ASP A 58 15.62 -5.68 2.47
C ASP A 58 14.15 -5.92 2.08
N ASP A 59 13.61 -7.09 2.38
CA ASP A 59 12.24 -7.47 2.02
C ASP A 59 11.22 -7.00 3.07
N LEU A 60 10.88 -5.72 3.06
CA LEU A 60 9.82 -5.17 3.91
C LEU A 60 8.42 -5.61 3.50
N TYR A 61 8.22 -6.01 2.26
CA TYR A 61 6.92 -6.51 1.80
C TYR A 61 6.50 -7.78 2.52
N SER A 62 7.45 -8.65 2.88
CA SER A 62 7.18 -9.90 3.59
C SER A 62 7.10 -9.75 5.12
N TYR A 63 7.38 -8.58 5.66
CA TYR A 63 7.39 -8.40 7.12
C TYR A 63 6.06 -8.75 7.77
N MET A 64 6.14 -9.38 8.96
CA MET A 64 5.00 -9.73 9.80
C MET A 64 3.93 -10.51 9.01
N ASP A 65 4.35 -11.57 8.33
CA ASP A 65 3.49 -12.43 7.50
C ASP A 65 2.74 -11.68 6.40
N ASN A 66 3.48 -10.85 5.65
CA ASN A 66 2.92 -10.03 4.56
C ASN A 66 1.83 -9.05 5.03
N ARG A 67 1.99 -8.50 6.21
CA ARG A 67 1.01 -7.59 6.83
C ARG A 67 0.69 -6.39 5.93
N PHE A 68 1.67 -5.92 5.16
CA PHE A 68 1.45 -4.84 4.19
C PHE A 68 0.49 -5.24 3.07
N ALA A 69 0.55 -6.47 2.56
CA ALA A 69 -0.42 -6.98 1.58
C ALA A 69 -1.85 -6.99 2.14
N ALA A 70 -2.01 -7.45 3.39
CA ALA A 70 -3.30 -7.45 4.08
C ALA A 70 -3.86 -6.02 4.22
N GLY A 71 -3.00 -5.05 4.56
CA GLY A 71 -3.36 -3.63 4.63
C GLY A 71 -3.76 -3.05 3.29
N ALA A 72 -3.02 -3.35 2.24
CA ALA A 72 -3.31 -2.89 0.89
C ALA A 72 -4.68 -3.41 0.40
N GLU A 73 -4.96 -4.70 0.60
CA GLU A 73 -6.26 -5.28 0.22
C GLU A 73 -7.42 -4.69 1.03
N TYR A 74 -7.23 -4.43 2.31
CA TYR A 74 -8.25 -3.80 3.14
C TYR A 74 -8.61 -2.39 2.64
N VAL A 75 -7.60 -1.56 2.41
CA VAL A 75 -7.80 -0.19 1.90
C VAL A 75 -8.42 -0.23 0.50
N ALA A 76 -7.91 -1.07 -0.39
CA ALA A 76 -8.47 -1.22 -1.73
C ALA A 76 -9.92 -1.70 -1.68
N ALA A 77 -10.23 -2.72 -0.88
CA ALA A 77 -11.58 -3.24 -0.74
C ALA A 77 -12.57 -2.15 -0.32
N TYR A 78 -12.26 -1.41 0.75
CA TYR A 78 -13.16 -0.37 1.22
C TYR A 78 -13.32 0.80 0.22
N ASN A 79 -12.29 1.11 -0.54
CA ASN A 79 -12.34 2.19 -1.51
C ASN A 79 -13.10 1.84 -2.81
N HIS A 80 -13.39 0.56 -3.06
CA HIS A 80 -14.32 0.15 -4.11
C HIS A 80 -15.78 0.25 -3.62
N SER A 81 -16.67 0.64 -4.52
CA SER A 81 -18.12 0.62 -4.24
C SER A 81 -18.60 -0.83 -4.04
N GLY A 82 -19.56 -1.00 -3.13
CA GLY A 82 -20.19 -2.30 -2.86
C GLY A 82 -19.44 -3.21 -1.89
N VAL A 83 -18.36 -2.75 -1.27
CA VAL A 83 -17.68 -3.46 -0.20
C VAL A 83 -17.77 -2.63 1.08
N GLU A 84 -18.77 -2.91 1.89
CA GLU A 84 -19.10 -2.11 3.08
C GLU A 84 -18.89 -2.88 4.40
N ASP A 85 -18.86 -4.21 4.34
CA ASP A 85 -18.86 -5.13 5.48
C ASP A 85 -17.46 -5.61 5.90
N LEU A 86 -16.47 -4.73 5.85
CA LEU A 86 -15.12 -5.08 6.29
C LEU A 86 -15.06 -5.22 7.82
N PRO A 87 -14.27 -6.18 8.33
CA PRO A 87 -14.10 -6.34 9.76
C PRO A 87 -13.46 -5.09 10.37
N TRP A 88 -13.88 -4.73 11.58
CA TRP A 88 -13.41 -3.55 12.29
C TRP A 88 -13.10 -3.86 13.75
N THR A 89 -11.96 -3.33 14.20
CA THR A 89 -11.62 -3.25 15.62
C THR A 89 -11.51 -1.79 16.02
N GLU A 90 -12.22 -1.39 17.06
CA GLU A 90 -12.14 -0.03 17.59
C GLU A 90 -10.75 0.28 18.15
N TYR A 91 -10.29 1.49 17.92
CA TYR A 91 -9.00 1.95 18.43
C TYR A 91 -9.01 3.43 18.77
N ARG A 92 -8.03 3.84 19.56
CA ARG A 92 -7.82 5.24 19.87
C ARG A 92 -6.82 5.85 18.90
N TYR A 93 -7.23 6.94 18.29
CA TYR A 93 -6.38 7.76 17.44
C TYR A 93 -5.93 9.00 18.20
N ALA A 94 -4.63 9.32 18.17
CA ALA A 94 -4.06 10.52 18.76
C ALA A 94 -3.51 11.43 17.67
N ASP A 95 -3.98 12.67 17.61
CA ASP A 95 -3.41 13.70 16.74
C ASP A 95 -2.27 14.41 17.46
N CYS A 96 -1.06 14.22 17.00
CA CYS A 96 0.14 14.86 17.55
C CYS A 96 0.20 16.39 17.31
N ARG A 97 -0.65 16.93 16.45
CA ARG A 97 -0.68 18.37 16.14
C ARG A 97 -1.39 19.20 17.19
N THR A 98 -2.28 18.60 17.93
CA THR A 98 -3.05 19.26 19.00
C THR A 98 -2.61 18.72 20.33
N ALA A 99 -1.66 19.42 20.98
CA ALA A 99 -1.21 19.19 22.35
C ALA A 99 -1.75 17.90 23.01
N TRP A 100 -1.15 16.78 22.80
CA TRP A 100 -1.17 15.47 23.49
C TRP A 100 -2.49 14.99 24.14
N HIS A 101 -3.57 15.76 24.07
CA HIS A 101 -4.80 15.51 24.82
C HIS A 101 -6.02 15.16 23.94
N ASN A 102 -5.94 15.37 22.62
CA ASN A 102 -7.05 15.03 21.74
C ASN A 102 -6.87 13.61 21.20
N THR A 103 -7.52 12.68 21.87
CA THR A 103 -7.65 11.31 21.37
C THR A 103 -9.11 11.08 20.96
N TRP A 104 -9.29 10.48 19.80
CA TRP A 104 -10.62 10.08 19.33
C TRP A 104 -10.73 8.57 19.34
N ASN A 105 -11.90 8.09 19.71
CA ASN A 105 -12.22 6.68 19.52
C ASN A 105 -12.69 6.48 18.09
N MET A 106 -11.97 5.68 17.35
CA MET A 106 -12.33 5.28 16.00
C MET A 106 -13.20 4.03 16.10
N THR A 107 -14.52 4.24 16.03
CA THR A 107 -15.54 3.20 16.24
C THR A 107 -15.99 2.56 14.92
N ALA A 108 -15.63 3.15 13.79
CA ALA A 108 -15.97 2.66 12.46
C ALA A 108 -14.97 3.19 11.42
N ILE A 109 -14.97 2.55 10.25
CA ILE A 109 -14.25 3.06 9.09
C ILE A 109 -14.88 4.40 8.67
N ASN A 110 -14.05 5.39 8.39
CA ASN A 110 -14.50 6.69 7.89
C ASN A 110 -14.35 6.76 6.36
N GLY A 111 -15.44 7.06 5.66
CA GLY A 111 -15.51 7.11 4.20
C GLY A 111 -15.04 8.43 3.56
N GLY A 112 -14.57 9.41 4.33
CA GLY A 112 -14.07 10.66 3.80
C GLY A 112 -12.92 10.45 2.80
N GLY A 113 -13.02 11.00 1.58
CA GLY A 113 -12.04 10.80 0.53
C GLY A 113 -12.04 9.42 -0.13
N ARG A 114 -13.07 8.60 0.09
CA ARG A 114 -13.22 7.26 -0.49
C ARG A 114 -13.18 7.32 -2.03
N GLY A 115 -12.45 6.39 -2.64
CA GLY A 115 -12.28 6.31 -4.09
C GLY A 115 -11.29 7.32 -4.68
N GLY A 116 -10.60 8.10 -3.85
CA GLY A 116 -9.53 9.01 -4.28
C GLY A 116 -8.25 8.25 -4.65
N TRP A 117 -8.32 7.45 -5.72
CA TRP A 117 -7.23 6.58 -6.14
C TRP A 117 -5.94 7.33 -6.42
N ARG A 118 -4.79 6.73 -6.07
CA ARG A 118 -3.43 7.26 -6.21
C ARG A 118 -2.55 6.34 -7.05
N PRO A 119 -1.47 6.83 -7.66
CA PRO A 119 -0.71 6.12 -8.69
C PRO A 119 0.38 5.19 -8.14
N TYR A 120 0.06 4.28 -7.24
CA TYR A 120 1.04 3.34 -6.68
C TYR A 120 0.62 1.86 -6.73
N TRP A 121 -0.58 1.56 -7.19
CA TRP A 121 -1.17 0.22 -7.09
C TRP A 121 -0.44 -0.83 -7.90
N ASP A 122 0.07 -0.48 -9.08
CA ASP A 122 0.85 -1.43 -9.88
C ASP A 122 2.17 -1.83 -9.22
N ARG A 123 2.74 -1.00 -8.37
CA ARG A 123 3.90 -1.35 -7.56
C ARG A 123 3.56 -2.46 -6.55
N ILE A 124 2.45 -2.31 -5.85
CA ILE A 124 1.99 -3.30 -4.87
C ILE A 124 1.63 -4.61 -5.56
N VAL A 125 0.81 -4.53 -6.61
CA VAL A 125 0.37 -5.70 -7.38
C VAL A 125 1.55 -6.38 -8.08
N GLY A 126 2.44 -5.61 -8.71
CA GLY A 126 3.62 -6.14 -9.39
C GLY A 126 4.52 -6.93 -8.44
N HIS A 127 4.70 -6.44 -7.21
CA HIS A 127 5.47 -7.17 -6.22
C HIS A 127 4.76 -8.45 -5.76
N TYR A 128 3.52 -8.36 -5.26
CA TYR A 128 2.86 -9.53 -4.69
C TYR A 128 2.41 -10.56 -5.73
N GLU A 129 1.83 -10.15 -6.83
CA GLU A 129 1.46 -11.10 -7.90
C GLU A 129 2.68 -11.55 -8.72
N GLY A 130 3.60 -10.63 -9.04
CA GLY A 130 4.77 -10.90 -9.88
C GLY A 130 5.86 -11.68 -9.15
N GLU A 131 6.27 -11.24 -7.96
CA GLU A 131 7.40 -11.83 -7.24
C GLU A 131 6.99 -12.90 -6.24
N LYS A 132 5.80 -12.78 -5.63
CA LYS A 132 5.34 -13.69 -4.58
C LYS A 132 4.27 -14.69 -5.05
N GLY A 133 3.68 -14.50 -6.23
CA GLY A 133 2.60 -15.35 -6.76
C GLY A 133 1.30 -15.27 -5.96
N VAL A 134 1.05 -14.16 -5.28
CA VAL A 134 -0.10 -13.95 -4.39
C VAL A 134 -1.16 -13.11 -5.08
N THR A 135 -2.39 -13.58 -5.10
CA THR A 135 -3.50 -12.83 -5.70
C THR A 135 -3.86 -11.61 -4.87
N MET A 136 -3.85 -10.44 -5.51
CA MET A 136 -4.20 -9.13 -4.93
C MET A 136 -5.51 -8.63 -5.57
N LYS A 137 -6.63 -9.18 -5.14
CA LYS A 137 -7.95 -9.00 -5.78
C LYS A 137 -8.39 -7.53 -5.88
N TYR A 138 -8.39 -6.83 -4.76
CA TYR A 138 -8.88 -5.44 -4.70
C TYR A 138 -7.83 -4.43 -5.13
N SER A 139 -6.58 -4.65 -4.76
CA SER A 139 -5.45 -3.83 -5.22
C SER A 139 -5.27 -3.90 -6.74
N LYS A 140 -5.47 -5.09 -7.34
CA LYS A 140 -5.43 -5.25 -8.80
C LYS A 140 -6.56 -4.46 -9.48
N LYS A 141 -7.76 -4.50 -8.91
CA LYS A 141 -8.86 -3.69 -9.42
C LYS A 141 -8.54 -2.20 -9.31
N ALA A 142 -7.96 -1.74 -8.20
CA ALA A 142 -7.52 -0.35 -8.03
C ALA A 142 -6.45 0.04 -9.08
N ALA A 143 -5.47 -0.83 -9.34
CA ALA A 143 -4.49 -0.62 -10.40
C ALA A 143 -5.14 -0.44 -11.78
N LEU A 144 -6.13 -1.27 -12.11
CA LEU A 144 -6.87 -1.17 -13.37
C LEU A 144 -7.67 0.14 -13.47
N ASP A 145 -8.31 0.55 -12.38
CA ASP A 145 -9.08 1.81 -12.32
C ASP A 145 -8.14 3.03 -12.51
N VAL A 146 -6.95 3.00 -11.92
CA VAL A 146 -5.93 4.06 -12.08
C VAL A 146 -5.42 4.11 -13.53
N ARG A 147 -5.09 2.98 -14.14
CA ARG A 147 -4.64 2.93 -15.54
C ARG A 147 -5.70 3.45 -16.50
N GLY A 148 -6.99 3.20 -16.23
CA GLY A 148 -8.12 3.66 -17.02
C GLY A 148 -8.36 5.17 -16.93
N THR A 149 -7.73 5.86 -15.98
CA THR A 149 -7.95 7.28 -15.73
C THR A 149 -6.79 8.09 -16.25
N ALA A 150 -7.02 8.88 -17.31
CA ALA A 150 -5.98 9.70 -17.93
C ALA A 150 -5.25 10.58 -16.91
N GLY A 151 -3.94 10.47 -16.86
CA GLY A 151 -3.05 11.26 -16.00
C GLY A 151 -2.89 10.76 -14.57
N SER A 152 -3.72 9.83 -14.09
CA SER A 152 -3.61 9.35 -12.70
C SER A 152 -2.32 8.60 -12.42
N ASP A 153 -1.89 7.74 -13.34
CA ASP A 153 -0.66 6.97 -13.17
C ASP A 153 0.60 7.82 -13.33
N GLY A 154 0.50 8.94 -14.04
CA GLY A 154 1.59 9.90 -14.19
C GLY A 154 1.91 10.73 -12.93
N GLY A 155 1.11 10.59 -11.89
CA GLY A 155 1.25 11.37 -10.66
C GLY A 155 0.78 12.81 -10.83
N GLY A 156 -0.27 13.20 -10.18
CA GLY A 156 -0.65 14.58 -10.04
C GLY A 156 -1.97 15.02 -10.66
N HIS A 157 -2.61 14.27 -11.51
CA HIS A 157 -3.80 14.81 -12.19
C HIS A 157 -5.12 14.65 -11.41
N ASN A 158 -5.41 13.48 -10.85
CA ASN A 158 -6.76 13.18 -10.35
C ASN A 158 -6.91 13.09 -8.84
N TYR A 159 -5.86 13.20 -8.09
CA TYR A 159 -5.96 13.20 -6.62
C TYR A 159 -5.64 14.57 -5.99
N GLY A 160 -5.65 15.61 -6.81
CA GLY A 160 -5.68 17.00 -6.38
C GLY A 160 -4.34 17.72 -6.39
N GLU A 161 -4.44 19.03 -6.42
CA GLU A 161 -3.31 19.97 -6.40
C GLU A 161 -2.86 20.33 -4.98
N THR A 162 -3.59 19.82 -3.96
CA THR A 162 -3.30 20.09 -2.55
C THR A 162 -2.53 18.90 -1.95
N SER A 163 -2.40 18.89 -0.64
CA SER A 163 -1.63 17.94 0.15
C SER A 163 -1.71 16.48 -0.30
N GLY A 164 -1.43 16.02 -1.32
CA GLY A 164 -1.56 14.67 -1.82
C GLY A 164 -1.33 14.57 -3.31
N GLY A 165 -1.36 15.72 -3.99
CA GLY A 165 -1.24 15.74 -5.43
C GLY A 165 0.10 15.26 -5.96
N TYR A 166 1.15 15.40 -5.16
CA TYR A 166 2.53 15.06 -5.54
C TYR A 166 3.25 14.21 -4.50
N ASP A 167 2.51 13.54 -3.62
CA ASP A 167 3.07 12.74 -2.52
C ASP A 167 3.74 11.45 -3.01
N HIS A 168 3.37 10.97 -4.19
CA HIS A 168 3.83 9.69 -4.70
C HIS A 168 4.56 9.86 -6.03
N LEU A 169 5.59 9.04 -6.22
CA LEU A 169 6.20 8.85 -7.53
C LEU A 169 5.16 8.20 -8.46
N GLY A 170 4.80 8.90 -9.51
CA GLY A 170 3.92 8.34 -10.54
C GLY A 170 4.60 7.29 -11.41
N PHE A 171 3.99 6.95 -12.53
CA PHE A 171 4.51 6.02 -13.53
C PHE A 171 4.68 4.58 -13.06
N THR A 172 3.92 4.17 -12.01
CA THR A 172 4.05 2.81 -11.47
C THR A 172 3.59 1.74 -12.45
N THR A 173 2.64 2.04 -13.33
CA THR A 173 2.28 1.12 -14.43
C THR A 173 3.46 0.90 -15.35
N LEU A 174 4.17 1.95 -15.76
CA LEU A 174 5.34 1.83 -16.62
C LEU A 174 6.48 1.06 -15.93
N MET A 175 6.68 1.27 -14.66
CA MET A 175 7.83 0.74 -13.91
C MET A 175 7.60 -0.65 -13.33
N CYS A 176 6.36 -0.97 -12.96
CA CYS A 176 6.06 -2.13 -12.12
C CYS A 176 5.02 -3.08 -12.72
N TYR A 177 4.30 -2.66 -13.78
CA TYR A 177 3.31 -3.53 -14.40
C TYR A 177 4.00 -4.70 -15.11
N ASN A 178 3.66 -5.91 -14.65
CA ASN A 178 4.09 -7.14 -15.29
C ASN A 178 2.86 -7.82 -15.91
N PRO A 179 2.68 -7.75 -17.24
CA PRO A 179 1.55 -8.38 -17.93
C PRO A 179 1.61 -9.91 -17.91
N ASN A 180 2.81 -10.45 -17.72
CA ASN A 180 3.06 -11.89 -17.64
C ASN A 180 3.64 -12.19 -16.27
N PRO A 181 2.82 -12.54 -15.27
CA PRO A 181 3.36 -13.00 -14.00
C PRO A 181 4.32 -14.15 -14.30
N ILE A 182 5.52 -14.06 -13.78
CA ILE A 182 6.57 -15.06 -13.99
C ILE A 182 6.01 -16.39 -13.53
N SER A 183 5.88 -17.35 -14.45
CA SER A 183 5.72 -18.74 -14.05
C SER A 183 6.99 -19.13 -13.30
N ALA A 184 6.89 -19.99 -12.30
CA ALA A 184 8.03 -20.43 -11.49
C ALA A 184 9.20 -21.04 -12.33
N ASP A 185 9.00 -21.22 -13.62
CA ASP A 185 9.95 -21.78 -14.57
C ASP A 185 10.76 -20.72 -15.34
N MET A 186 10.52 -19.44 -15.15
CA MET A 186 11.33 -18.41 -15.78
C MET A 186 12.57 -18.11 -14.91
N ALA A 187 13.74 -18.27 -15.51
CA ALA A 187 15.02 -17.94 -14.89
C ALA A 187 14.99 -16.52 -14.29
N PRO A 188 15.63 -16.30 -13.14
CA PRO A 188 15.63 -15.00 -12.49
C PRO A 188 16.10 -13.92 -13.46
N ILE A 189 15.36 -12.84 -13.57
CA ILE A 189 15.82 -11.62 -14.24
C ILE A 189 17.16 -11.29 -13.61
N VAL A 190 18.19 -11.24 -14.44
CA VAL A 190 19.52 -10.83 -13.98
C VAL A 190 19.37 -9.44 -13.39
N LEU A 191 19.36 -9.37 -12.05
CA LEU A 191 19.43 -8.11 -11.35
C LEU A 191 20.64 -7.36 -11.90
N ILE A 192 20.44 -6.14 -12.33
CA ILE A 192 21.53 -5.24 -12.68
C ILE A 192 22.53 -5.32 -11.53
N PRO A 193 23.80 -5.69 -11.81
CA PRO A 193 24.75 -5.87 -10.73
C PRO A 193 24.79 -4.62 -9.88
N ARG A 194 24.67 -4.83 -8.56
CA ARG A 194 24.82 -3.78 -7.56
C ARG A 194 26.05 -2.95 -7.93
N ILE A 195 25.88 -1.66 -8.20
CA ILE A 195 27.02 -0.77 -8.33
C ILE A 195 27.61 -0.66 -6.94
N GLU A 196 28.68 -1.40 -6.67
CA GLU A 196 29.45 -1.20 -5.46
C GLU A 196 30.14 0.16 -5.57
N TYR A 197 29.65 1.09 -4.77
CA TYR A 197 30.34 2.37 -4.59
C TYR A 197 31.62 2.09 -3.79
N ASP A 198 32.78 2.18 -4.43
CA ASP A 198 34.08 1.88 -3.84
C ASP A 198 34.60 2.98 -2.88
N GLY A 199 33.80 3.99 -2.61
CA GLY A 199 34.14 5.04 -1.64
C GLY A 199 35.29 5.97 -2.07
N LYS A 200 35.74 5.90 -3.33
CA LYS A 200 36.79 6.80 -3.83
C LYS A 200 36.17 7.97 -4.56
N THR A 201 36.27 9.16 -3.99
CA THR A 201 36.04 10.47 -4.65
C THR A 201 37.25 10.86 -5.47
#